data_a5a729411ca866ff4fbc69d45ce611ff
#
_entry.id   a5a729411ca866ff4fbc69d45ce611ff
#
_cell.length_a   1.000
_cell.length_b   1.000
_cell.length_c   1.000
_cell.angle_alpha   90.00
_cell.angle_beta   90.00
_cell.angle_gamma   90.00
#
_symmetry.space_group_name_H-M   'P 1'
#
loop_
_entity.id
_entity.type
_entity.pdbx_description
1 polymer ?
#
loop_
_entity_poly.entity_id
_entity_poly.type
_entity_poly.pdbx_seq_one_letter_code
_entity_poly.pdbx_strand_id
1 'polypeptide(L)'
;MTLLRDHDLAHAFDHASHSYDRLTALNPGYRSGLLRSARRLRLPRGGTGSRVLDLGCGTGASTRALLRAAPYARITAVDASAGMLERARAKRWPANVRFLHRSAEGLTGDDGTYDAVFAAYLFRNVAEPGPVLESVRALLRPAGRLLVHEYSLSGSPAHRALWTAVCRGFIVPAGTLTGNRELYHHLWRSVLAFDTAPDFADRIARAGFPFVRTLPVAGWQTGIVHTFLARNGEQLTVAGRS
;
A
#
# COMPACT_ATOMS: atom_id res chain seq x y z
N MET A 1 -20.00 -5.66 14.97
CA MET A 1 -19.08 -4.51 14.87
C MET A 1 -18.76 -4.32 13.39
N THR A 2 -19.14 -3.20 12.81
CA THR A 2 -18.99 -2.85 11.38
C THR A 2 -17.53 -2.55 11.06
N LEU A 3 -17.11 -2.68 9.80
CA LEU A 3 -15.80 -2.20 9.32
C LEU A 3 -15.79 -0.67 9.42
N LEU A 4 -14.67 -0.12 9.90
CA LEU A 4 -14.41 1.32 9.83
C LEU A 4 -14.23 1.70 8.36
N ARG A 5 -14.79 2.82 7.95
CA ARG A 5 -14.68 3.33 6.58
C ARG A 5 -14.38 4.83 6.59
N ASP A 6 -13.71 5.30 5.56
CA ASP A 6 -13.50 6.71 5.26
C ASP A 6 -13.00 7.55 6.45
N HIS A 7 -13.78 8.53 6.86
CA HIS A 7 -13.44 9.47 7.92
C HIS A 7 -13.19 8.78 9.27
N ASP A 8 -13.98 7.78 9.64
CA ASP A 8 -13.81 7.03 10.90
C ASP A 8 -12.50 6.24 10.91
N LEU A 9 -12.10 5.71 9.74
CA LEU A 9 -10.85 4.99 9.60
C LEU A 9 -9.65 5.93 9.68
N ALA A 10 -9.71 7.11 9.04
CA ALA A 10 -8.65 8.12 9.14
C ALA A 10 -8.47 8.59 10.60
N HIS A 11 -9.58 8.83 11.32
CA HIS A 11 -9.54 9.14 12.75
C HIS A 11 -8.97 8.00 13.61
N ALA A 12 -9.32 6.75 13.33
CA ALA A 12 -8.75 5.61 14.04
C ALA A 12 -7.23 5.52 13.83
N PHE A 13 -6.74 5.81 12.62
CA PHE A 13 -5.31 5.90 12.33
C PHE A 13 -4.65 7.12 12.99
N ASP A 14 -5.31 8.28 13.03
CA ASP A 14 -4.82 9.46 13.75
C ASP A 14 -4.58 9.14 15.22
N HIS A 15 -5.57 8.54 15.88
CA HIS A 15 -5.48 8.14 17.28
C HIS A 15 -4.37 7.09 17.51
N ALA A 16 -4.27 6.10 16.63
CA ALA A 16 -3.28 5.04 16.74
C ALA A 16 -1.86 5.47 16.32
N SER A 17 -1.68 6.62 15.68
CA SER A 17 -0.41 7.06 15.11
C SER A 17 0.76 7.02 16.11
N HIS A 18 0.48 7.27 17.40
CA HIS A 18 1.47 7.24 18.48
C HIS A 18 2.06 5.84 18.77
N SER A 19 1.26 4.79 18.66
CA SER A 19 1.67 3.42 18.94
C SER A 19 1.99 2.61 17.68
N TYR A 20 1.57 3.11 16.50
CA TYR A 20 1.63 2.39 15.23
C TYR A 20 3.04 1.91 14.87
N ASP A 21 4.04 2.78 14.98
CA ASP A 21 5.44 2.43 14.69
C ASP A 21 5.99 1.34 15.63
N ARG A 22 5.59 1.35 16.90
CA ARG A 22 6.00 0.32 17.88
C ARG A 22 5.37 -1.02 17.56
N LEU A 23 4.08 -1.03 17.23
CA LEU A 23 3.33 -2.25 16.94
C LEU A 23 3.73 -2.88 15.60
N THR A 24 3.97 -2.08 14.57
CA THR A 24 4.52 -2.58 13.31
C THR A 24 5.96 -3.08 13.44
N ALA A 25 6.75 -2.50 14.38
CA ALA A 25 8.10 -2.99 14.69
C ALA A 25 8.10 -4.38 15.35
N LEU A 26 7.03 -4.74 16.05
CA LEU A 26 6.85 -6.07 16.66
C LEU A 26 6.44 -7.14 15.62
N ASN A 27 6.04 -6.75 14.40
CA ASN A 27 5.71 -7.70 13.34
C ASN A 27 6.99 -8.19 12.63
N PRO A 28 7.42 -9.44 12.86
CA PRO A 28 8.63 -9.97 12.23
C PRO A 28 8.46 -9.97 10.71
N GLY A 29 9.40 -9.36 10.01
CA GLY A 29 9.37 -9.30 8.55
C GLY A 29 8.66 -8.09 7.95
N TYR A 30 7.96 -7.25 8.72
CA TYR A 30 7.24 -6.07 8.20
C TYR A 30 8.16 -5.16 7.37
N ARG A 31 9.24 -4.66 7.97
CA ARG A 31 10.18 -3.75 7.29
C ARG A 31 10.95 -4.41 6.15
N SER A 32 11.37 -5.67 6.33
CA SER A 32 12.07 -6.43 5.29
C SER A 32 11.13 -6.80 4.13
N GLY A 33 9.86 -7.06 4.39
CA GLY A 33 8.82 -7.28 3.40
C GLY A 33 8.60 -6.04 2.54
N LEU A 34 8.41 -4.87 3.15
CA LEU A 34 8.31 -3.59 2.45
C LEU A 34 9.53 -3.32 1.57
N LEU A 35 10.74 -3.49 2.10
CA LEU A 35 11.97 -3.28 1.33
C LEU A 35 12.10 -4.26 0.16
N ARG A 36 11.79 -5.53 0.38
CA ARG A 36 11.79 -6.54 -0.68
C ARG A 36 10.80 -6.18 -1.77
N SER A 37 9.62 -5.73 -1.40
CA SER A 37 8.60 -5.27 -2.34
C SER A 37 9.06 -4.03 -3.10
N ALA A 38 9.55 -2.99 -2.42
CA ALA A 38 10.04 -1.78 -3.06
C ALA A 38 11.16 -2.08 -4.10
N ARG A 39 12.07 -3.02 -3.80
CA ARG A 39 13.11 -3.46 -4.74
C ARG A 39 12.56 -4.12 -6.01
N ARG A 40 11.34 -4.69 -5.97
CA ARG A 40 10.66 -5.27 -7.14
C ARG A 40 10.25 -4.22 -8.18
N LEU A 41 10.18 -2.93 -7.80
CA LEU A 41 10.00 -1.84 -8.76
C LEU A 41 11.15 -1.75 -9.77
N ARG A 42 12.37 -2.18 -9.41
CA ARG A 42 13.56 -2.22 -10.29
C ARG A 42 13.75 -0.92 -11.04
N LEU A 43 13.70 0.21 -10.33
CA LEU A 43 13.95 1.52 -10.94
C LEU A 43 15.41 1.62 -11.38
N PRO A 44 15.67 2.09 -12.61
CA PRO A 44 17.03 2.13 -13.16
C PRO A 44 17.90 3.13 -12.40
N ARG A 45 19.20 2.86 -12.34
CA ARG A 45 20.20 3.76 -11.72
C ARG A 45 19.82 4.28 -10.35
N GLY A 46 19.28 3.40 -9.49
CA GLY A 46 18.82 3.78 -8.14
C GLY A 46 17.70 4.81 -8.13
N GLY A 47 16.88 4.88 -9.19
CA GLY A 47 15.76 5.79 -9.32
C GLY A 47 16.13 7.19 -9.81
N THR A 48 17.35 7.42 -10.31
CA THR A 48 17.74 8.72 -10.87
C THR A 48 16.79 9.15 -11.98
N GLY A 49 16.21 10.36 -11.83
CA GLY A 49 15.23 10.92 -12.76
C GLY A 49 13.82 10.35 -12.61
N SER A 50 13.62 9.30 -11.79
CA SER A 50 12.31 8.69 -11.59
C SER A 50 11.46 9.47 -10.57
N ARG A 51 10.17 9.58 -10.84
CA ARG A 51 9.14 10.08 -9.91
C ARG A 51 8.34 8.91 -9.37
N VAL A 52 8.25 8.79 -8.06
CA VAL A 52 7.55 7.70 -7.38
C VAL A 52 6.48 8.28 -6.47
N LEU A 53 5.27 7.74 -6.57
CA LEU A 53 4.19 8.00 -5.62
C LEU A 53 4.16 6.88 -4.57
N ASP A 54 4.25 7.24 -3.30
CA ASP A 54 3.99 6.35 -2.16
C ASP A 54 2.58 6.62 -1.64
N LEU A 55 1.65 5.77 -2.00
CA LEU A 55 0.22 5.94 -1.76
C LEU A 55 -0.19 5.24 -0.47
N GLY A 56 -0.72 6.02 0.49
CA GLY A 56 -1.00 5.55 1.85
C GLY A 56 0.29 5.33 2.64
N CYS A 57 1.16 6.34 2.69
CA CYS A 57 2.51 6.23 3.26
C CYS A 57 2.54 6.06 4.79
N GLY A 58 1.42 6.35 5.48
CA GLY A 58 1.32 6.31 6.93
C GLY A 58 2.41 7.13 7.61
N THR A 59 3.08 6.55 8.58
CA THR A 59 4.22 7.16 9.28
C THR A 59 5.54 7.12 8.48
N GLY A 60 5.50 6.74 7.19
CA GLY A 60 6.64 6.74 6.28
C GLY A 60 7.48 5.45 6.25
N ALA A 61 6.92 4.31 6.69
CA ALA A 61 7.65 3.03 6.63
C ALA A 61 7.88 2.56 5.19
N SER A 62 6.86 2.68 4.32
CA SER A 62 6.93 2.43 2.88
C SER A 62 7.88 3.41 2.18
N THR A 63 7.79 4.70 2.51
CA THR A 63 8.71 5.75 2.02
C THR A 63 10.16 5.42 2.32
N ARG A 64 10.45 4.94 3.53
CA ARG A 64 11.79 4.50 3.93
C ARG A 64 12.27 3.29 3.12
N ALA A 65 11.37 2.36 2.83
CA ALA A 65 11.68 1.20 1.99
C ALA A 65 11.97 1.62 0.55
N LEU A 66 11.19 2.55 0.00
CA LEU A 66 11.42 3.13 -1.33
C LEU A 66 12.77 3.84 -1.41
N LEU A 67 13.11 4.68 -0.44
CA LEU A 67 14.42 5.35 -0.40
C LEU A 67 15.61 4.38 -0.37
N ARG A 68 15.46 3.26 0.35
CA ARG A 68 16.50 2.22 0.37
C ARG A 68 16.59 1.44 -0.94
N ALA A 69 15.49 1.31 -1.67
CA ALA A 69 15.45 0.61 -2.95
C ALA A 69 15.85 1.53 -4.13
N ALA A 70 15.54 2.83 -4.03
CA ALA A 70 15.72 3.84 -5.06
C ALA A 70 16.12 5.19 -4.43
N PRO A 71 17.37 5.35 -3.95
CA PRO A 71 17.79 6.50 -3.15
C PRO A 71 17.75 7.84 -3.91
N TYR A 72 17.78 7.80 -5.24
CA TYR A 72 17.81 9.00 -6.09
C TYR A 72 16.45 9.31 -6.73
N ALA A 73 15.40 8.53 -6.44
CA ALA A 73 14.06 8.81 -6.92
C ALA A 73 13.45 10.03 -6.20
N ARG A 74 12.66 10.82 -6.90
CA ARG A 74 11.81 11.85 -6.30
C ARG A 74 10.54 11.17 -5.77
N ILE A 75 10.36 11.13 -4.46
CA ILE A 75 9.24 10.46 -3.82
C ILE A 75 8.22 11.48 -3.35
N THR A 76 6.99 11.36 -3.84
CA THR A 76 5.81 12.02 -3.28
C THR A 76 5.08 11.00 -2.44
N ALA A 77 5.00 11.24 -1.14
CA ALA A 77 4.33 10.37 -0.18
C ALA A 77 3.01 11.01 0.25
N VAL A 78 1.91 10.29 0.08
CA VAL A 78 0.57 10.81 0.40
C VAL A 78 -0.14 9.91 1.40
N ASP A 79 -0.92 10.52 2.29
CA ASP A 79 -1.78 9.81 3.24
C ASP A 79 -3.00 10.67 3.57
N ALA A 80 -4.13 10.02 3.87
CA ALA A 80 -5.35 10.67 4.28
C ALA A 80 -5.36 11.07 5.76
N SER A 81 -4.50 10.46 6.59
CA SER A 81 -4.39 10.75 8.02
C SER A 81 -3.38 11.86 8.28
N ALA A 82 -3.86 12.96 8.85
CA ALA A 82 -3.00 14.09 9.23
C ALA A 82 -2.03 13.69 10.34
N GLY A 83 -2.46 12.90 11.33
CA GLY A 83 -1.62 12.43 12.43
C GLY A 83 -0.53 11.47 11.99
N MET A 84 -0.80 10.60 11.01
CA MET A 84 0.24 9.75 10.40
C MET A 84 1.29 10.60 9.69
N LEU A 85 0.87 11.60 8.92
CA LEU A 85 1.78 12.51 8.20
C LEU A 85 2.59 13.40 9.14
N GLU A 86 2.03 13.87 10.24
CA GLU A 86 2.78 14.59 11.27
C GLU A 86 3.94 13.75 11.78
N ARG A 87 3.68 12.49 12.10
CA ARG A 87 4.71 11.54 12.53
C ARG A 87 5.71 11.21 11.42
N ALA A 88 5.27 11.10 10.19
CA ALA A 88 6.17 10.93 9.06
C ALA A 88 7.11 12.13 8.94
N ARG A 89 6.57 13.36 8.94
CA ARG A 89 7.34 14.62 8.81
C ARG A 89 8.31 14.87 9.96
N ALA A 90 8.00 14.41 11.17
CA ALA A 90 8.90 14.51 12.33
C ALA A 90 10.18 13.68 12.18
N LYS A 91 10.25 12.77 11.21
CA LYS A 91 11.43 11.95 10.92
C LYS A 91 12.37 12.69 9.95
N ARG A 92 13.66 12.31 9.95
CA ARG A 92 14.63 12.88 9.01
C ARG A 92 14.48 12.27 7.62
N TRP A 93 14.34 13.13 6.62
CA TRP A 93 14.21 12.77 5.22
C TRP A 93 15.14 13.60 4.35
N PRO A 94 15.66 13.04 3.23
CA PRO A 94 16.41 13.82 2.24
C PRO A 94 15.45 14.71 1.44
N ALA A 95 16.02 15.72 0.75
CA ALA A 95 15.26 16.74 0.02
C ALA A 95 14.41 16.19 -1.16
N ASN A 96 14.69 14.98 -1.61
CA ASN A 96 13.93 14.30 -2.68
C ASN A 96 12.64 13.61 -2.20
N VAL A 97 12.26 13.76 -0.92
CA VAL A 97 11.00 13.26 -0.35
C VAL A 97 10.11 14.42 0.05
N ARG A 98 8.85 14.37 -0.37
CA ARG A 98 7.81 15.31 0.06
C ARG A 98 6.56 14.58 0.55
N PHE A 99 5.88 15.12 1.56
CA PHE A 99 4.66 14.57 2.13
C PHE A 99 3.47 15.49 1.85
N LEU A 100 2.37 14.91 1.34
CA LEU A 100 1.13 15.62 1.03
C LEU A 100 -0.04 14.96 1.76
N HIS A 101 -0.91 15.78 2.36
CA HIS A 101 -2.16 15.30 2.96
C HIS A 101 -3.21 15.18 1.86
N ARG A 102 -3.50 13.93 1.47
CA ARG A 102 -4.47 13.62 0.42
C ARG A 102 -4.92 12.16 0.53
N SER A 103 -6.21 11.90 0.30
CA SER A 103 -6.72 10.53 0.21
C SER A 103 -6.38 9.87 -1.13
N ALA A 104 -6.45 8.55 -1.18
CA ALA A 104 -6.25 7.80 -2.41
C ALA A 104 -7.36 8.08 -3.43
N GLU A 105 -8.57 8.27 -2.97
CA GLU A 105 -9.75 8.59 -3.76
C GLU A 105 -9.70 10.03 -4.35
N GLY A 106 -8.96 10.93 -3.69
CA GLY A 106 -8.79 12.32 -4.11
C GLY A 106 -7.64 12.56 -5.10
N LEU A 107 -7.02 11.51 -5.63
CA LEU A 107 -5.98 11.65 -6.65
C LEU A 107 -6.57 12.06 -8.00
N THR A 108 -5.95 13.06 -8.63
CA THR A 108 -6.35 13.58 -9.94
C THR A 108 -5.15 13.72 -10.87
N GLY A 109 -5.41 13.95 -12.17
CA GLY A 109 -4.36 14.21 -13.16
C GLY A 109 -3.43 15.38 -12.81
N ASP A 110 -3.91 16.34 -12.00
CA ASP A 110 -3.14 17.49 -11.52
C ASP A 110 -2.00 17.09 -10.57
N ASP A 111 -2.07 15.90 -9.98
CA ASP A 111 -0.99 15.36 -9.14
C ASP A 111 0.26 14.99 -9.96
N GLY A 112 0.16 15.07 -11.30
CA GLY A 112 1.23 14.84 -12.25
C GLY A 112 1.40 13.37 -12.61
N THR A 113 2.47 13.04 -13.35
CA THR A 113 2.74 11.68 -13.82
C THR A 113 3.91 11.05 -13.09
N TYR A 114 3.84 9.73 -12.89
CA TYR A 114 4.83 8.95 -12.13
C TYR A 114 5.37 7.78 -12.95
N ASP A 115 6.63 7.44 -12.71
CA ASP A 115 7.28 6.25 -13.27
C ASP A 115 6.89 4.99 -12.48
N ALA A 116 6.55 5.16 -11.20
CA ALA A 116 6.05 4.09 -10.35
C ALA A 116 5.10 4.61 -9.27
N VAL A 117 4.13 3.77 -8.90
CA VAL A 117 3.28 3.93 -7.71
C VAL A 117 3.52 2.72 -6.81
N PHE A 118 3.75 2.99 -5.54
CA PHE A 118 3.86 1.99 -4.48
C PHE A 118 2.73 2.20 -3.48
N ALA A 119 1.97 1.15 -3.19
CA ALA A 119 0.93 1.17 -2.16
C ALA A 119 1.15 0.00 -1.20
N ALA A 120 1.29 0.26 0.09
CA ALA A 120 1.50 -0.77 1.09
C ALA A 120 0.40 -0.75 2.14
N TYR A 121 -0.34 -1.87 2.25
CA TYR A 121 -1.42 -2.07 3.22
C TYR A 121 -2.55 -1.03 3.14
N LEU A 122 -2.82 -0.55 1.92
CA LEU A 122 -3.79 0.51 1.66
C LEU A 122 -5.14 -0.03 1.17
N PHE A 123 -5.13 -0.84 0.09
CA PHE A 123 -6.34 -1.12 -0.71
C PHE A 123 -7.47 -1.81 0.05
N ARG A 124 -7.19 -2.59 1.08
CA ARG A 124 -8.23 -3.16 1.95
C ARG A 124 -9.00 -2.11 2.78
N ASN A 125 -8.44 -0.90 2.87
CA ASN A 125 -9.01 0.23 3.59
C ASN A 125 -9.72 1.22 2.67
N VAL A 126 -9.61 1.07 1.36
CA VAL A 126 -10.26 1.88 0.34
C VAL A 126 -11.69 1.37 0.12
N ALA A 127 -12.67 2.26 0.11
CA ALA A 127 -14.06 1.89 -0.09
C ALA A 127 -14.29 1.28 -1.47
N GLU A 128 -13.76 1.93 -2.50
CA GLU A 128 -13.91 1.55 -3.90
C GLU A 128 -12.52 1.36 -4.55
N PRO A 129 -11.89 0.17 -4.41
CA PRO A 129 -10.55 -0.08 -4.94
C PRO A 129 -10.43 0.03 -6.47
N GLY A 130 -11.51 -0.28 -7.23
CA GLY A 130 -11.53 -0.21 -8.68
C GLY A 130 -11.24 1.20 -9.20
N PRO A 131 -12.07 2.21 -8.89
CA PRO A 131 -11.84 3.60 -9.26
C PRO A 131 -10.46 4.14 -8.85
N VAL A 132 -9.97 3.79 -7.66
CA VAL A 132 -8.62 4.20 -7.22
C VAL A 132 -7.53 3.57 -8.08
N LEU A 133 -7.66 2.30 -8.47
CA LEU A 133 -6.72 1.65 -9.39
C LEU A 133 -6.73 2.30 -10.78
N GLU A 134 -7.90 2.72 -11.29
CA GLU A 134 -8.02 3.46 -12.54
C GLU A 134 -7.35 4.84 -12.46
N SER A 135 -7.56 5.59 -11.37
CA SER A 135 -6.89 6.85 -11.10
C SER A 135 -5.37 6.68 -11.03
N VAL A 136 -4.90 5.64 -10.32
CA VAL A 136 -3.47 5.30 -10.26
C VAL A 136 -2.91 4.98 -11.64
N ARG A 137 -3.66 4.26 -12.48
CA ARG A 137 -3.26 3.97 -13.85
C ARG A 137 -3.12 5.25 -14.68
N ALA A 138 -4.05 6.19 -14.56
CA ALA A 138 -4.01 7.47 -15.25
C ALA A 138 -2.80 8.33 -14.84
N LEU A 139 -2.36 8.23 -13.58
CA LEU A 139 -1.16 8.92 -13.07
C LEU A 139 0.15 8.25 -13.50
N LEU A 140 0.12 7.01 -13.97
CA LEU A 140 1.32 6.31 -14.42
C LEU A 140 1.65 6.65 -15.87
N ARG A 141 2.92 6.95 -16.13
CA ARG A 141 3.46 7.05 -17.50
C ARG A 141 3.26 5.74 -18.26
N PRO A 142 3.31 5.76 -19.60
CA PRO A 142 3.43 4.54 -20.39
C PRO A 142 4.57 3.67 -19.86
N ALA A 143 4.34 2.37 -19.73
CA ALA A 143 5.25 1.40 -19.11
C ALA A 143 5.58 1.64 -17.62
N GLY A 144 4.95 2.63 -16.96
CA GLY A 144 5.03 2.86 -15.53
C GLY A 144 4.54 1.65 -14.71
N ARG A 145 4.96 1.55 -13.48
CA ARG A 145 4.73 0.36 -12.64
C ARG A 145 3.88 0.67 -11.43
N LEU A 146 2.84 -0.12 -11.22
CA LEU A 146 2.14 -0.20 -9.94
C LEU A 146 2.69 -1.38 -9.14
N LEU A 147 3.00 -1.15 -7.88
CA LEU A 147 3.35 -2.21 -6.94
C LEU A 147 2.51 -2.06 -5.67
N VAL A 148 1.67 -3.06 -5.42
CA VAL A 148 0.86 -3.16 -4.21
C VAL A 148 1.42 -4.24 -3.29
N HIS A 149 1.64 -3.92 -2.02
CA HIS A 149 2.04 -4.87 -0.98
C HIS A 149 0.91 -4.93 0.05
N GLU A 150 0.15 -6.04 0.08
CA GLU A 150 -1.13 -6.04 0.81
C GLU A 150 -1.41 -7.36 1.50
N TYR A 151 -2.14 -7.28 2.61
CA TYR A 151 -2.84 -8.42 3.20
C TYR A 151 -3.99 -8.84 2.27
N SER A 152 -3.77 -9.92 1.56
CA SER A 152 -4.73 -10.50 0.63
C SER A 152 -4.55 -12.02 0.70
N LEU A 153 -5.52 -12.71 1.28
CA LEU A 153 -5.40 -14.15 1.51
C LEU A 153 -5.35 -14.91 0.18
N SER A 154 -4.65 -16.04 0.16
CA SER A 154 -4.51 -16.86 -1.05
C SER A 154 -5.81 -17.53 -1.55
N GLY A 155 -6.91 -17.39 -0.81
CA GLY A 155 -8.17 -18.13 -1.02
C GLY A 155 -8.24 -19.45 -0.27
N SER A 156 -7.12 -19.93 0.31
CA SER A 156 -7.09 -21.17 1.10
C SER A 156 -7.81 -21.01 2.45
N PRO A 157 -8.72 -21.94 2.82
CA PRO A 157 -9.33 -21.96 4.15
C PRO A 157 -8.30 -22.06 5.29
N ALA A 158 -7.19 -22.75 5.07
CA ALA A 158 -6.12 -22.87 6.06
C ALA A 158 -5.47 -21.52 6.37
N HIS A 159 -5.19 -20.69 5.35
CA HIS A 159 -4.64 -19.35 5.56
C HIS A 159 -5.65 -18.43 6.24
N ARG A 160 -6.94 -18.55 5.94
CA ARG A 160 -8.01 -17.85 6.62
C ARG A 160 -8.10 -18.22 8.11
N ALA A 161 -7.99 -19.50 8.42
CA ALA A 161 -7.97 -20.00 9.80
C ALA A 161 -6.72 -19.53 10.55
N LEU A 162 -5.53 -19.63 9.92
CA LEU A 162 -4.26 -19.15 10.47
C LEU A 162 -4.33 -17.65 10.77
N TRP A 163 -4.80 -16.83 9.82
CA TRP A 163 -4.95 -15.39 10.03
C TRP A 163 -5.88 -15.08 11.21
N THR A 164 -7.00 -15.79 11.30
CA THR A 164 -7.95 -15.65 12.41
C THR A 164 -7.33 -16.02 13.75
N ALA A 165 -6.59 -17.13 13.80
CA ALA A 165 -5.90 -17.58 15.02
C ALA A 165 -4.84 -16.57 15.48
N VAL A 166 -4.01 -16.07 14.57
CA VAL A 166 -3.00 -15.04 14.86
C VAL A 166 -3.65 -13.74 15.36
N CYS A 167 -4.72 -13.30 14.70
CA CYS A 167 -5.39 -12.07 15.10
C CYS A 167 -6.06 -12.20 16.47
N ARG A 168 -6.78 -13.31 16.73
CA ARG A 168 -7.47 -13.51 18.01
C ARG A 168 -6.52 -13.84 19.16
N GLY A 169 -5.43 -14.56 18.87
CA GLY A 169 -4.45 -14.98 19.87
C GLY A 169 -3.44 -13.91 20.26
N PHE A 170 -3.06 -13.04 19.32
CA PHE A 170 -1.98 -12.07 19.56
C PHE A 170 -2.32 -10.63 19.19
N ILE A 171 -2.82 -10.38 17.97
CA ILE A 171 -2.93 -9.02 17.43
C ILE A 171 -3.99 -8.21 18.18
N VAL A 172 -5.20 -8.76 18.34
CA VAL A 172 -6.31 -8.08 19.03
C VAL A 172 -6.03 -7.93 20.53
N PRO A 173 -5.52 -8.93 21.27
CA PRO A 173 -5.10 -8.73 22.65
C PRO A 173 -4.04 -7.65 22.83
N ALA A 174 -2.99 -7.64 22.00
CA ALA A 174 -1.97 -6.60 22.03
C ALA A 174 -2.55 -5.21 21.72
N GLY A 175 -3.48 -5.13 20.76
CA GLY A 175 -4.21 -3.90 20.45
C GLY A 175 -5.06 -3.40 21.61
N THR A 176 -5.68 -4.30 22.35
CA THR A 176 -6.48 -3.97 23.54
C THR A 176 -5.59 -3.39 24.65
N LEU A 177 -4.43 -4.01 24.90
CA LEU A 177 -3.48 -3.52 25.89
C LEU A 177 -2.89 -2.14 25.56
N THR A 178 -2.86 -1.78 24.30
CA THR A 178 -2.35 -0.47 23.81
C THR A 178 -3.42 0.57 23.58
N GLY A 179 -4.69 0.29 23.95
CA GLY A 179 -5.83 1.21 23.76
C GLY A 179 -6.35 1.32 22.32
N ASN A 180 -5.87 0.45 21.40
CA ASN A 180 -6.21 0.51 19.95
C ASN A 180 -7.05 -0.69 19.50
N ARG A 181 -7.90 -1.24 20.37
CA ARG A 181 -8.68 -2.44 20.10
C ARG A 181 -9.48 -2.36 18.80
N GLU A 182 -10.10 -1.22 18.52
CA GLU A 182 -10.95 -1.05 17.33
C GLU A 182 -10.16 -1.16 16.03
N LEU A 183 -8.99 -0.53 15.97
CA LEU A 183 -8.10 -0.59 14.81
C LEU A 183 -7.64 -2.04 14.53
N TYR A 184 -7.32 -2.83 15.57
CA TYR A 184 -6.88 -4.21 15.39
C TYR A 184 -8.02 -5.18 15.08
N HIS A 185 -9.22 -4.91 15.57
CA HIS A 185 -10.44 -5.57 15.09
C HIS A 185 -10.71 -5.23 13.62
N HIS A 186 -10.56 -3.97 13.24
CA HIS A 186 -10.67 -3.56 11.83
C HIS A 186 -9.62 -4.28 10.97
N LEU A 187 -8.35 -4.30 11.38
CA LEU A 187 -7.30 -5.04 10.67
C LEU A 187 -7.69 -6.50 10.44
N TRP A 188 -8.11 -7.21 11.49
CA TRP A 188 -8.53 -8.60 11.34
C TRP A 188 -9.66 -8.78 10.33
N ARG A 189 -10.72 -7.98 10.46
CA ARG A 189 -11.93 -8.11 9.65
C ARG A 189 -11.74 -7.59 8.22
N SER A 190 -10.99 -6.51 8.03
CA SER A 190 -10.72 -5.96 6.70
C SER A 190 -9.95 -6.95 5.83
N VAL A 191 -8.99 -7.68 6.38
CA VAL A 191 -8.28 -8.74 5.65
C VAL A 191 -9.20 -9.90 5.28
N LEU A 192 -10.13 -10.28 6.17
CA LEU A 192 -11.10 -11.36 5.88
C LEU A 192 -12.16 -10.97 4.84
N ALA A 193 -12.46 -9.68 4.75
CA ALA A 193 -13.47 -9.12 3.83
C ALA A 193 -12.86 -8.65 2.51
N PHE A 194 -11.56 -8.47 2.46
CA PHE A 194 -10.85 -8.02 1.24
C PHE A 194 -10.74 -9.15 0.22
N ASP A 195 -10.52 -8.76 -1.02
CA ASP A 195 -10.27 -9.69 -2.13
C ASP A 195 -9.19 -10.72 -1.79
N THR A 196 -9.39 -11.94 -2.23
CA THR A 196 -8.30 -12.93 -2.25
C THR A 196 -7.21 -12.50 -3.25
N ALA A 197 -6.02 -13.09 -3.15
CA ALA A 197 -4.91 -12.71 -4.01
C ALA A 197 -5.22 -12.89 -5.53
N PRO A 198 -5.91 -13.96 -5.96
CA PRO A 198 -6.42 -14.04 -7.34
C PRO A 198 -7.42 -12.94 -7.67
N ASP A 199 -8.44 -12.73 -6.82
CA ASP A 199 -9.51 -11.76 -7.09
C ASP A 199 -8.96 -10.33 -7.17
N PHE A 200 -7.99 -9.97 -6.32
CA PHE A 200 -7.37 -8.65 -6.37
C PHE A 200 -6.47 -8.48 -7.60
N ALA A 201 -5.77 -9.53 -8.02
CA ALA A 201 -5.01 -9.50 -9.28
C ALA A 201 -5.95 -9.27 -10.48
N ASP A 202 -7.12 -9.93 -10.51
CA ASP A 202 -8.13 -9.75 -11.53
C ASP A 202 -8.74 -8.34 -11.48
N ARG A 203 -8.95 -7.78 -10.28
CA ARG A 203 -9.40 -6.39 -10.12
C ARG A 203 -8.38 -5.41 -10.71
N ILE A 204 -7.08 -5.60 -10.45
CA ILE A 204 -6.01 -4.77 -11.04
C ILE A 204 -6.05 -4.90 -12.57
N ALA A 205 -6.24 -6.10 -13.11
CA ALA A 205 -6.34 -6.31 -14.55
C ALA A 205 -7.56 -5.58 -15.15
N ARG A 206 -8.74 -5.68 -14.50
CA ARG A 206 -9.96 -4.97 -14.90
C ARG A 206 -9.81 -3.44 -14.87
N ALA A 207 -8.97 -2.90 -13.99
CA ALA A 207 -8.63 -1.47 -13.95
C ALA A 207 -7.71 -1.04 -15.11
N GLY A 208 -7.42 -1.93 -16.06
CA GLY A 208 -6.70 -1.64 -17.30
C GLY A 208 -5.19 -1.86 -17.24
N PHE A 209 -4.70 -2.65 -16.27
CA PHE A 209 -3.31 -3.08 -16.25
C PHE A 209 -3.16 -4.42 -17.00
N PRO A 210 -2.57 -4.43 -18.22
CA PRO A 210 -2.52 -5.65 -19.05
C PRO A 210 -1.60 -6.75 -18.50
N PHE A 211 -0.69 -6.39 -17.58
CA PHE A 211 0.26 -7.33 -16.98
C PHE A 211 0.21 -7.22 -15.47
N VAL A 212 -0.24 -8.29 -14.81
CA VAL A 212 -0.28 -8.40 -13.35
C VAL A 212 0.47 -9.66 -12.92
N ARG A 213 1.38 -9.52 -11.97
CA ARG A 213 2.10 -10.66 -11.35
C ARG A 213 1.89 -10.63 -9.86
N THR A 214 1.34 -11.71 -9.32
CA THR A 214 1.23 -11.93 -7.88
C THR A 214 2.47 -12.67 -7.39
N LEU A 215 3.09 -12.15 -6.35
CA LEU A 215 4.32 -12.66 -5.77
C LEU A 215 4.12 -12.88 -4.27
N PRO A 216 4.33 -14.08 -3.74
CA PRO A 216 4.16 -14.35 -2.32
C PRO A 216 5.23 -13.64 -1.48
N VAL A 217 4.90 -13.40 -0.23
CA VAL A 217 5.85 -12.98 0.80
C VAL A 217 6.30 -14.22 1.55
N ALA A 218 7.61 -14.41 1.68
CA ALA A 218 8.18 -15.57 2.36
C ALA A 218 8.08 -15.46 3.89
N GLY A 219 8.06 -16.60 4.57
CA GLY A 219 8.00 -16.73 6.00
C GLY A 219 6.57 -17.00 6.49
N TRP A 220 6.26 -16.63 7.74
CA TRP A 220 4.95 -16.87 8.33
C TRP A 220 3.77 -16.18 7.61
N GLN A 221 4.07 -15.15 6.81
CA GLN A 221 3.07 -14.42 6.01
C GLN A 221 2.80 -15.06 4.65
N THR A 222 3.39 -16.21 4.33
CA THR A 222 3.11 -16.94 3.09
C THR A 222 1.62 -17.25 2.97
N GLY A 223 1.01 -16.87 1.85
CA GLY A 223 -0.42 -17.04 1.61
C GLY A 223 -1.33 -16.03 2.34
N ILE A 224 -0.75 -15.10 3.13
CA ILE A 224 -1.47 -14.05 3.86
C ILE A 224 -1.16 -12.67 3.28
N VAL A 225 0.10 -12.41 2.93
CA VAL A 225 0.55 -11.16 2.31
C VAL A 225 1.09 -11.45 0.93
N HIS A 226 0.70 -10.63 -0.04
CA HIS A 226 1.17 -10.73 -1.40
C HIS A 226 1.69 -9.37 -1.91
N THR A 227 2.56 -9.45 -2.90
CA THR A 227 2.99 -8.29 -3.68
C THR A 227 2.44 -8.43 -5.09
N PHE A 228 1.65 -7.45 -5.52
CA PHE A 228 1.13 -7.37 -6.87
C PHE A 228 1.97 -6.37 -7.64
N LEU A 229 2.61 -6.81 -8.70
CA LEU A 229 3.36 -5.97 -9.62
C LEU A 229 2.58 -5.89 -10.92
N ALA A 230 2.15 -4.69 -11.27
CA ALA A 230 1.44 -4.41 -12.50
C ALA A 230 2.19 -3.36 -13.34
N ARG A 231 1.97 -3.38 -14.63
CA ARG A 231 2.58 -2.43 -15.57
C ARG A 231 1.49 -1.73 -16.37
N ASN A 232 1.58 -0.41 -16.47
CA ASN A 232 0.73 0.35 -17.37
C ASN A 232 1.09 0.00 -18.83
N GLY A 233 0.07 -0.28 -19.65
CA GLY A 233 0.26 -0.53 -21.07
C GLY A 233 0.86 0.70 -21.77
N GLU A 234 1.50 0.48 -22.92
CA GLU A 234 1.78 1.58 -23.83
C GLU A 234 0.44 2.10 -24.36
N GLN A 235 0.19 3.39 -24.25
CA GLN A 235 -0.89 4.00 -25.00
C GLN A 235 -0.55 3.80 -26.48
N LEU A 236 -1.28 2.91 -27.15
CA LEU A 236 -1.31 2.90 -28.60
C LEU A 236 -1.89 4.26 -29.01
N THR A 237 -1.01 5.19 -29.33
CA THR A 237 -1.42 6.40 -30.05
C THR A 237 -1.94 5.90 -31.38
N VAL A 238 -3.25 5.82 -31.53
CA VAL A 238 -3.87 5.65 -32.85
C VAL A 238 -3.49 6.91 -33.60
N ALA A 239 -2.38 6.82 -34.36
CA ALA A 239 -2.04 7.83 -35.36
C ALA A 239 -3.22 7.89 -36.31
N GLY A 240 -3.97 9.00 -36.22
CA GLY A 240 -5.07 9.27 -37.11
C GLY A 240 -4.58 9.14 -38.55
N ARG A 241 -5.16 8.23 -39.30
CA ARG A 241 -5.05 8.25 -40.74
C ARG A 241 -5.92 9.44 -41.20
N SER A 242 -5.25 10.51 -41.56
CA SER A 242 -5.78 11.54 -42.44
C SER A 242 -5.85 11.02 -43.88
#